data_343c21b29cc36bcf4cd4effe7024930e
#
_entry.id   343c21b29cc36bcf4cd4effe7024930e
#
_cell.length_a   1.000
_cell.length_b   1.000
_cell.length_c   1.000
_cell.angle_alpha   90.00
_cell.angle_beta   90.00
_cell.angle_gamma   90.00
#
_symmetry.space_group_name_H-M   'P 1'
#
loop_
_entity.id
_entity.type
_entity.pdbx_description
1 polymer ?
#
loop_
_entity_poly.entity_id
_entity_poly.type
_entity_poly.pdbx_seq_one_letter_code
_entity_poly.pdbx_strand_id
1 'polypeptide(L)'
;MRNVPISLLLIVACVFASAAEPPAKPAAAVEKGVDKSLLEAMALPADTNLIYRDENGKEITAEQFAKRTQEEGASFEMKRDGAAGSATLTLKPKLTPASEVGAITQLPPLDLHDLFGRRIRNLDLAGRPTLINFFFETCVPCIKEAPVLNLYRRRHMEFNYLAITPDGAEAARRFVQQRNFDWPVAYDGQPFIDAMKVTGYPTYVLVASDGRILGRGTGMDPRDMQDQNRALGEFEKWVSARLTRRD
;
A
#
# COMPACT_ATOMS: atom_id res chain seq x y z
N MET A 1 -92.83 5.63 37.16
CA MET A 1 -92.98 5.52 35.66
C MET A 1 -91.75 6.20 35.07
N ARG A 2 -91.06 5.50 34.25
CA ARG A 2 -89.97 5.82 33.33
C ARG A 2 -88.60 5.23 33.70
N ASN A 3 -88.40 4.08 33.10
CA ASN A 3 -87.09 3.37 33.06
C ASN A 3 -86.03 4.18 32.32
N VAL A 4 -84.81 4.21 32.87
CA VAL A 4 -83.66 4.69 32.16
C VAL A 4 -82.65 3.51 32.13
N PRO A 5 -82.21 3.07 30.94
CA PRO A 5 -81.25 1.96 30.84
C PRO A 5 -79.86 2.43 31.11
N ILE A 6 -79.11 1.65 31.89
CA ILE A 6 -77.71 1.79 32.21
C ILE A 6 -76.92 1.36 30.96
N SER A 7 -76.30 2.28 30.28
CA SER A 7 -75.32 1.98 29.21
C SER A 7 -74.01 1.54 29.79
N LEU A 8 -73.67 0.29 29.51
CA LEU A 8 -72.39 -0.32 29.89
C LEU A 8 -71.28 0.19 28.93
N LEU A 9 -70.41 1.04 29.41
CA LEU A 9 -69.28 1.55 28.67
C LEU A 9 -68.14 0.50 28.71
N LEU A 10 -67.96 -0.21 27.61
CA LEU A 10 -66.82 -1.14 27.41
C LEU A 10 -65.55 -0.27 27.11
N ILE A 11 -64.65 -0.19 28.10
CA ILE A 11 -63.32 0.37 27.88
C ILE A 11 -62.45 -0.72 27.23
N VAL A 12 -62.22 -0.56 25.92
CA VAL A 12 -61.23 -1.36 25.21
C VAL A 12 -59.83 -0.79 25.54
N ALA A 13 -59.15 -1.49 26.39
CA ALA A 13 -57.73 -1.21 26.62
C ALA A 13 -56.89 -1.68 25.44
N CYS A 14 -56.46 -0.75 24.58
CA CYS A 14 -55.43 -1.05 23.56
C CYS A 14 -54.11 -1.31 24.28
N VAL A 15 -53.73 -2.56 24.42
CA VAL A 15 -52.39 -2.98 24.78
C VAL A 15 -51.50 -2.73 23.55
N PHE A 16 -50.74 -1.66 23.56
CA PHE A 16 -49.66 -1.50 22.59
C PHE A 16 -48.56 -2.55 22.95
N ALA A 17 -48.60 -3.65 22.23
CA ALA A 17 -47.47 -4.56 22.20
C ALA A 17 -46.31 -3.83 21.48
N SER A 18 -45.33 -3.37 22.26
CA SER A 18 -44.04 -2.93 21.73
C SER A 18 -43.41 -4.13 21.03
N ALA A 19 -43.45 -4.13 19.71
CA ALA A 19 -42.69 -5.08 18.91
C ALA A 19 -41.21 -4.76 19.14
N ALA A 20 -40.54 -5.57 19.97
CA ALA A 20 -39.11 -5.59 20.04
C ALA A 20 -38.59 -5.92 18.62
N GLU A 21 -37.81 -5.01 18.04
CA GLU A 21 -37.06 -5.31 16.81
C GLU A 21 -36.26 -6.60 16.98
N PRO A 22 -36.32 -7.52 16.03
CA PRO A 22 -35.48 -8.71 16.09
C PRO A 22 -34.01 -8.26 16.13
N PRO A 23 -33.15 -8.97 16.90
CA PRO A 23 -31.72 -8.64 16.96
C PRO A 23 -31.18 -8.64 15.53
N ALA A 24 -30.43 -7.58 15.20
CA ALA A 24 -29.78 -7.41 13.92
C ALA A 24 -29.04 -8.71 13.57
N LYS A 25 -29.39 -9.27 12.42
CA LYS A 25 -28.76 -10.46 11.87
C LYS A 25 -27.23 -10.27 11.96
N PRO A 26 -26.47 -11.22 12.53
CA PRO A 26 -25.02 -11.08 12.53
C PRO A 26 -24.58 -10.88 11.08
N ALA A 27 -23.72 -9.91 10.87
CA ALA A 27 -23.17 -9.56 9.57
C ALA A 27 -22.79 -10.84 8.82
N ALA A 28 -23.20 -10.94 7.59
CA ALA A 28 -23.06 -12.11 6.73
C ALA A 28 -21.65 -12.68 6.88
N ALA A 29 -21.58 -14.00 7.10
CA ALA A 29 -20.35 -14.74 7.09
C ALA A 29 -19.54 -14.32 5.87
N VAL A 30 -18.33 -13.77 6.11
CA VAL A 30 -17.37 -13.39 5.10
C VAL A 30 -17.20 -14.59 4.16
N GLU A 31 -17.62 -14.45 2.93
CA GLU A 31 -17.42 -15.45 1.90
C GLU A 31 -15.93 -15.80 1.87
N LYS A 32 -15.64 -17.10 1.98
CA LYS A 32 -14.29 -17.66 1.86
C LYS A 32 -13.84 -17.61 0.39
N GLY A 33 -13.58 -16.41 -0.07
CA GLY A 33 -12.94 -16.12 -1.35
C GLY A 33 -11.63 -15.38 -1.14
N VAL A 34 -10.88 -15.79 -0.12
CA VAL A 34 -9.52 -15.26 0.08
C VAL A 34 -8.68 -15.76 -1.08
N ASP A 35 -8.24 -14.83 -1.91
CA ASP A 35 -7.27 -15.14 -2.96
C ASP A 35 -6.00 -15.70 -2.31
N LYS A 36 -5.78 -17.01 -2.43
CA LYS A 36 -4.58 -17.68 -1.91
C LYS A 36 -3.31 -16.98 -2.37
N SER A 37 -3.33 -16.41 -3.56
CA SER A 37 -2.21 -15.66 -4.12
C SER A 37 -1.88 -14.42 -3.29
N LEU A 38 -2.88 -13.78 -2.69
CA LEU A 38 -2.69 -12.63 -1.82
C LEU A 38 -2.06 -13.04 -0.48
N LEU A 39 -2.52 -14.12 0.15
CA LEU A 39 -1.93 -14.64 1.38
C LEU A 39 -0.47 -15.07 1.18
N GLU A 40 -0.19 -15.79 0.09
CA GLU A 40 1.17 -16.20 -0.26
C GLU A 40 2.06 -14.98 -0.54
N ALA A 41 1.55 -14.00 -1.30
CA ALA A 41 2.27 -12.76 -1.60
C ALA A 41 2.62 -11.97 -0.33
N MET A 42 1.75 -12.03 0.68
CA MET A 42 1.93 -11.33 1.95
C MET A 42 2.63 -12.18 3.02
N ALA A 43 3.06 -13.41 2.68
CA ALA A 43 3.64 -14.37 3.61
C ALA A 43 2.78 -14.60 4.86
N LEU A 44 1.46 -14.70 4.67
CA LEU A 44 0.49 -14.98 5.71
C LEU A 44 0.13 -16.46 5.72
N PRO A 45 -0.17 -17.05 6.90
CA PRO A 45 -0.72 -18.40 7.01
C PRO A 45 -1.99 -18.55 6.17
N ALA A 46 -2.20 -19.74 5.59
CA ALA A 46 -3.32 -20.01 4.70
C ALA A 46 -4.70 -19.90 5.38
N ASP A 47 -4.73 -19.96 6.69
CA ASP A 47 -5.91 -19.83 7.55
C ASP A 47 -6.11 -18.42 8.13
N THR A 48 -5.28 -17.45 7.71
CA THR A 48 -5.41 -16.06 8.17
C THR A 48 -6.74 -15.48 7.73
N ASN A 49 -7.52 -14.98 8.67
CA ASN A 49 -8.73 -14.23 8.40
C ASN A 49 -8.38 -12.80 7.97
N LEU A 50 -8.74 -12.41 6.73
CA LEU A 50 -8.51 -11.07 6.22
C LEU A 50 -9.75 -10.20 6.42
N ILE A 51 -9.56 -9.04 7.02
CA ILE A 51 -10.57 -7.99 7.20
C ILE A 51 -10.20 -6.84 6.27
N TYR A 52 -11.11 -6.45 5.39
CA TYR A 52 -10.88 -5.39 4.41
C TYR A 52 -11.60 -4.13 4.85
N ARG A 53 -10.92 -2.99 4.79
CA ARG A 53 -11.48 -1.67 5.14
C ARG A 53 -11.19 -0.65 4.05
N ASP A 54 -12.12 0.27 3.87
CA ASP A 54 -11.91 1.45 3.04
C ASP A 54 -11.03 2.50 3.76
N GLU A 55 -10.74 3.60 3.09
CA GLU A 55 -9.93 4.71 3.60
C GLU A 55 -10.52 5.43 4.81
N ASN A 56 -11.82 5.21 5.09
CA ASN A 56 -12.52 5.76 6.27
C ASN A 56 -12.57 4.75 7.42
N GLY A 57 -11.99 3.55 7.23
CA GLY A 57 -11.99 2.47 8.19
C GLY A 57 -13.27 1.62 8.19
N LYS A 58 -14.20 1.87 7.26
CA LYS A 58 -15.43 1.07 7.09
C LYS A 58 -15.08 -0.27 6.45
N GLU A 59 -15.65 -1.34 6.97
CA GLU A 59 -15.46 -2.68 6.42
C GLU A 59 -16.12 -2.83 5.05
N ILE A 60 -15.37 -3.41 4.11
CA ILE A 60 -15.77 -3.63 2.71
C ILE A 60 -15.54 -5.10 2.34
N THR A 61 -16.10 -5.55 1.21
CA THR A 61 -15.90 -6.91 0.73
C THR A 61 -14.52 -7.10 0.09
N ALA A 62 -14.04 -8.35 0.03
CA ALA A 62 -12.80 -8.70 -0.68
C ALA A 62 -12.84 -8.26 -2.14
N GLU A 63 -14.00 -8.41 -2.80
CA GLU A 63 -14.20 -8.00 -4.20
C GLU A 63 -14.07 -6.48 -4.37
N GLN A 64 -14.69 -5.69 -3.48
CA GLN A 64 -14.58 -4.23 -3.50
C GLN A 64 -13.14 -3.79 -3.25
N PHE A 65 -12.44 -4.46 -2.33
CA PHE A 65 -11.03 -4.18 -2.06
C PHE A 65 -10.15 -4.52 -3.27
N ALA A 66 -10.33 -5.72 -3.87
CA ALA A 66 -9.59 -6.15 -5.04
C ALA A 66 -9.80 -5.21 -6.23
N LYS A 67 -11.03 -4.81 -6.50
CA LYS A 67 -11.35 -3.84 -7.55
C LYS A 67 -10.58 -2.54 -7.35
N ARG A 68 -10.59 -1.97 -6.15
CA ARG A 68 -9.92 -0.70 -5.87
C ARG A 68 -8.40 -0.79 -5.93
N THR A 69 -7.82 -1.91 -5.53
CA THR A 69 -6.37 -2.11 -5.57
C THR A 69 -5.86 -2.50 -6.96
N GLN A 70 -6.60 -3.34 -7.70
CA GLN A 70 -6.17 -3.87 -9.00
C GLN A 70 -6.58 -2.98 -10.17
N GLU A 71 -7.82 -2.49 -10.20
CA GLU A 71 -8.34 -1.69 -11.30
C GLU A 71 -8.09 -0.20 -11.12
N GLU A 72 -8.21 0.30 -9.89
CA GLU A 72 -8.08 1.73 -9.59
C GLU A 72 -6.70 2.12 -9.06
N GLY A 73 -5.83 1.13 -8.79
CA GLY A 73 -4.47 1.37 -8.31
C GLY A 73 -4.41 1.94 -6.89
N ALA A 74 -5.42 1.67 -6.05
CA ALA A 74 -5.41 2.11 -4.66
C ALA A 74 -4.36 1.36 -3.86
N SER A 75 -3.58 2.08 -3.05
CA SER A 75 -2.67 1.47 -2.08
C SER A 75 -3.40 1.12 -0.78
N PHE A 76 -2.80 0.26 0.02
CA PHE A 76 -3.35 -0.12 1.33
C PHE A 76 -2.23 -0.36 2.35
N GLU A 77 -2.58 -0.32 3.62
CA GLU A 77 -1.72 -0.81 4.70
C GLU A 77 -2.28 -2.09 5.28
N MET A 78 -1.41 -2.92 5.85
CA MET A 78 -1.79 -4.13 6.58
C MET A 78 -1.38 -4.02 8.04
N LYS A 79 -2.33 -4.35 8.92
CA LYS A 79 -2.08 -4.53 10.34
C LYS A 79 -2.36 -5.99 10.71
N ARG A 80 -1.38 -6.67 11.30
CA ARG A 80 -1.57 -8.02 11.84
C ARG A 80 -2.11 -7.91 13.26
N ASP A 81 -3.17 -8.63 13.55
CA ASP A 81 -3.72 -8.73 14.90
C ASP A 81 -3.07 -9.92 15.60
N GLY A 82 -2.08 -9.63 16.45
CA GLY A 82 -1.04 -10.53 16.93
C GLY A 82 -1.45 -11.88 17.57
N ALA A 83 -2.67 -12.04 18.07
CA ALA A 83 -3.09 -13.28 18.74
C ALA A 83 -4.25 -14.02 18.03
N ALA A 84 -4.89 -13.41 17.05
CA ALA A 84 -6.17 -13.87 16.51
C ALA A 84 -6.08 -14.55 15.14
N GLY A 85 -4.89 -14.75 14.57
CA GLY A 85 -4.75 -15.30 13.22
C GLY A 85 -5.48 -14.46 12.17
N SER A 86 -5.60 -13.14 12.39
CA SER A 86 -6.25 -12.19 11.47
C SER A 86 -5.33 -11.07 11.05
N ALA A 87 -5.60 -10.48 9.87
CA ALA A 87 -4.94 -9.29 9.39
C ALA A 87 -5.96 -8.33 8.80
N THR A 88 -5.86 -7.05 9.15
CA THR A 88 -6.71 -5.99 8.62
C THR A 88 -5.98 -5.27 7.49
N LEU A 89 -6.61 -5.20 6.33
CA LEU A 89 -6.15 -4.49 5.15
C LEU A 89 -6.99 -3.21 5.00
N THR A 90 -6.39 -2.04 5.17
CA THR A 90 -7.08 -0.75 5.07
C THR A 90 -6.61 -0.02 3.82
N LEU A 91 -7.54 0.33 2.93
CA LEU A 91 -7.23 1.16 1.77
C LEU A 91 -6.72 2.52 2.25
N LYS A 92 -5.72 3.03 1.55
CA LYS A 92 -5.27 4.41 1.73
C LYS A 92 -6.06 5.33 0.79
N PRO A 93 -6.29 6.59 1.18
CA PRO A 93 -6.89 7.56 0.27
C PRO A 93 -6.15 7.56 -1.08
N LYS A 94 -6.90 7.59 -2.18
CA LYS A 94 -6.29 7.73 -3.50
C LYS A 94 -5.54 9.06 -3.53
N LEU A 95 -4.23 8.95 -3.63
CA LEU A 95 -3.41 10.13 -3.69
C LEU A 95 -3.60 10.78 -5.06
N THR A 96 -3.99 12.03 -5.04
CA THR A 96 -3.91 12.88 -6.22
C THR A 96 -2.48 12.78 -6.79
N PRO A 97 -2.29 12.60 -8.10
CA PRO A 97 -0.95 12.54 -8.66
C PRO A 97 -0.10 13.67 -8.10
N ALA A 98 1.13 13.36 -7.68
CA ALA A 98 2.05 14.28 -7.00
C ALA A 98 2.47 15.51 -7.85
N SER A 99 1.67 15.90 -8.83
CA SER A 99 1.89 17.04 -9.71
C SER A 99 1.57 18.42 -9.09
N GLU A 100 0.97 18.46 -7.88
CA GLU A 100 0.49 19.76 -7.36
C GLU A 100 1.01 20.19 -5.98
N VAL A 101 1.75 19.33 -5.27
CA VAL A 101 2.42 19.77 -4.04
C VAL A 101 3.83 20.16 -4.41
N GLY A 102 4.17 21.44 -4.36
CA GLY A 102 5.41 22.10 -4.75
C GLY A 102 6.57 21.13 -4.98
N ALA A 103 6.92 20.90 -6.24
CA ALA A 103 7.81 19.82 -6.64
C ALA A 103 9.14 19.95 -5.90
N ILE A 104 9.47 18.95 -5.07
CA ILE A 104 10.82 18.84 -4.53
C ILE A 104 11.72 18.58 -5.73
N THR A 105 12.54 19.55 -6.08
CA THR A 105 13.43 19.49 -7.25
C THR A 105 14.83 19.00 -6.89
N GLN A 106 15.17 19.01 -5.59
CA GLN A 106 16.47 18.60 -5.07
C GLN A 106 16.27 17.54 -3.98
N LEU A 107 17.15 16.55 -3.94
CA LEU A 107 17.11 15.50 -2.92
C LEU A 107 17.31 16.12 -1.52
N PRO A 108 16.39 15.94 -0.59
CA PRO A 108 16.55 16.41 0.79
C PRO A 108 17.76 15.75 1.47
N PRO A 109 18.22 16.27 2.62
CA PRO A 109 19.26 15.62 3.41
C PRO A 109 18.88 14.16 3.72
N LEU A 110 19.75 13.25 3.30
CA LEU A 110 19.64 11.81 3.53
C LEU A 110 20.63 11.42 4.62
N ASP A 111 20.16 10.74 5.64
CA ASP A 111 20.97 10.19 6.73
C ASP A 111 20.27 8.95 7.28
N LEU A 112 20.54 7.81 6.65
CA LEU A 112 19.92 6.53 6.97
C LEU A 112 20.99 5.46 7.17
N HIS A 113 20.61 4.29 7.69
CA HIS A 113 21.46 3.12 7.76
C HIS A 113 20.91 2.00 6.88
N ASP A 114 21.80 1.30 6.18
CA ASP A 114 21.42 0.08 5.47
C ASP A 114 21.40 -1.14 6.41
N LEU A 115 20.91 -2.27 5.88
CA LEU A 115 20.81 -3.52 6.62
C LEU A 115 22.15 -4.10 7.10
N PHE A 116 23.26 -3.56 6.62
CA PHE A 116 24.63 -3.92 7.04
C PHE A 116 25.21 -2.93 8.05
N GLY A 117 24.43 -1.92 8.48
CA GLY A 117 24.85 -0.88 9.41
C GLY A 117 25.66 0.24 8.78
N ARG A 118 25.81 0.28 7.44
CA ARG A 118 26.48 1.36 6.74
C ARG A 118 25.58 2.59 6.70
N ARG A 119 26.14 3.74 7.07
CA ARG A 119 25.43 5.04 6.96
C ARG A 119 25.37 5.46 5.49
N ILE A 120 24.22 5.92 5.04
CA ILE A 120 23.96 6.39 3.69
C ILE A 120 23.59 7.87 3.74
N ARG A 121 24.31 8.70 2.99
CA ARG A 121 24.10 10.15 2.90
C ARG A 121 24.03 10.60 1.43
N ASN A 122 23.60 11.82 1.17
CA ASN A 122 23.56 12.38 -0.19
C ASN A 122 24.90 12.21 -0.92
N LEU A 123 26.02 12.39 -0.22
CA LEU A 123 27.36 12.26 -0.81
C LEU A 123 27.64 10.85 -1.34
N ASP A 124 27.05 9.83 -0.74
CA ASP A 124 27.22 8.44 -1.17
C ASP A 124 26.46 8.14 -2.48
N LEU A 125 25.55 9.03 -2.86
CA LEU A 125 24.76 8.94 -4.10
C LEU A 125 25.29 9.87 -5.21
N ALA A 126 26.24 10.75 -4.90
CA ALA A 126 26.76 11.72 -5.86
C ALA A 126 27.58 11.05 -6.99
N GLY A 127 27.68 11.75 -8.12
CA GLY A 127 28.55 11.37 -9.25
C GLY A 127 27.91 10.40 -10.26
N ARG A 128 26.82 9.69 -9.90
CA ARG A 128 26.05 8.83 -10.81
C ARG A 128 24.55 9.05 -10.60
N PRO A 129 23.73 8.88 -11.64
CA PRO A 129 22.28 8.88 -11.45
C PRO A 129 21.87 7.82 -10.45
N THR A 130 20.88 8.13 -9.64
CA THR A 130 20.39 7.23 -8.59
C THR A 130 18.91 6.93 -8.80
N LEU A 131 18.56 5.65 -8.73
CA LEU A 131 17.17 5.20 -8.61
C LEU A 131 16.88 4.91 -7.14
N ILE A 132 15.88 5.62 -6.61
CA ILE A 132 15.35 5.39 -5.26
C ILE A 132 13.99 4.73 -5.39
N ASN A 133 13.77 3.62 -4.67
CA ASN A 133 12.50 2.94 -4.56
C ASN A 133 11.99 3.03 -3.11
N PHE A 134 10.76 3.51 -2.94
CA PHE A 134 10.08 3.51 -1.65
C PHE A 134 9.10 2.35 -1.60
N PHE A 135 9.18 1.56 -0.53
CA PHE A 135 8.40 0.34 -0.36
C PHE A 135 8.13 0.07 1.13
N PHE A 136 7.32 -0.94 1.44
CA PHE A 136 7.20 -1.54 2.77
C PHE A 136 7.02 -3.07 2.66
N GLU A 137 7.29 -3.81 3.74
CA GLU A 137 7.40 -5.28 3.74
C GLU A 137 6.20 -5.98 3.09
N THR A 138 4.99 -5.51 3.41
CA THR A 138 3.75 -6.17 3.01
C THR A 138 3.04 -5.47 1.84
N CYS A 139 3.72 -4.57 1.15
CA CYS A 139 3.23 -3.88 -0.02
C CYS A 139 3.13 -4.85 -1.21
N VAL A 140 1.93 -5.32 -1.53
CA VAL A 140 1.71 -6.32 -2.59
C VAL A 140 2.23 -5.86 -3.96
N PRO A 141 1.98 -4.62 -4.43
CA PRO A 141 2.58 -4.17 -5.68
C PRO A 141 4.12 -4.16 -5.62
N CYS A 142 4.71 -3.70 -4.51
CA CYS A 142 6.17 -3.68 -4.33
C CYS A 142 6.77 -5.09 -4.42
N ILE A 143 6.08 -6.08 -3.82
CA ILE A 143 6.48 -7.49 -3.87
C ILE A 143 6.49 -8.01 -5.31
N LYS A 144 5.44 -7.69 -6.08
CA LYS A 144 5.32 -8.10 -7.48
C LYS A 144 6.40 -7.46 -8.36
N GLU A 145 6.80 -6.23 -8.07
CA GLU A 145 7.78 -5.47 -8.86
C GLU A 145 9.24 -5.81 -8.52
N ALA A 146 9.51 -6.38 -7.34
CA ALA A 146 10.87 -6.71 -6.91
C ALA A 146 11.69 -7.51 -7.94
N PRO A 147 11.15 -8.54 -8.64
CA PRO A 147 11.91 -9.26 -9.67
C PRO A 147 12.30 -8.39 -10.87
N VAL A 148 11.43 -7.46 -11.28
CA VAL A 148 11.68 -6.53 -12.39
C VAL A 148 12.76 -5.53 -12.00
N LEU A 149 12.70 -4.99 -10.78
CA LEU A 149 13.70 -4.06 -10.24
C LEU A 149 15.08 -4.71 -10.13
N ASN A 150 15.14 -5.98 -9.67
CA ASN A 150 16.38 -6.75 -9.67
C ASN A 150 16.94 -6.92 -11.08
N LEU A 151 16.08 -7.23 -12.05
CA LEU A 151 16.49 -7.40 -13.44
C LEU A 151 16.98 -6.08 -14.03
N TYR A 152 16.32 -4.96 -13.73
CA TYR A 152 16.76 -3.64 -14.11
C TYR A 152 18.16 -3.33 -13.56
N ARG A 153 18.38 -3.51 -12.26
CA ARG A 153 19.69 -3.28 -11.63
C ARG A 153 20.81 -4.08 -12.28
N ARG A 154 20.57 -5.34 -12.59
CA ARG A 154 21.58 -6.20 -13.24
C ARG A 154 21.95 -5.74 -14.65
N ARG A 155 21.03 -5.09 -15.36
CA ARG A 155 21.27 -4.58 -16.72
C ARG A 155 21.89 -3.19 -16.73
N HIS A 156 21.65 -2.39 -15.69
CA HIS A 156 22.00 -0.97 -15.61
C HIS A 156 22.90 -0.67 -14.41
N MET A 157 24.12 -1.16 -14.46
CA MET A 157 25.09 -1.01 -13.36
C MET A 157 25.69 0.40 -13.26
N GLU A 158 25.39 1.28 -14.20
CA GLU A 158 25.77 2.69 -14.21
C GLU A 158 25.05 3.56 -13.20
N PHE A 159 23.93 3.07 -12.64
CA PHE A 159 23.18 3.76 -11.59
C PHE A 159 23.63 3.40 -10.20
N ASN A 160 23.39 4.31 -9.26
CA ASN A 160 23.24 3.97 -7.86
C ASN A 160 21.80 3.48 -7.61
N TYR A 161 21.64 2.58 -6.66
CA TYR A 161 20.36 2.01 -6.27
C TYR A 161 20.16 2.14 -4.77
N LEU A 162 18.98 2.54 -4.35
CA LEU A 162 18.61 2.61 -2.94
C LEU A 162 17.12 2.32 -2.79
N ALA A 163 16.77 1.35 -1.96
CA ALA A 163 15.40 1.14 -1.54
C ALA A 163 15.22 1.62 -0.11
N ILE A 164 14.13 2.32 0.17
CA ILE A 164 13.87 2.95 1.47
C ILE A 164 12.51 2.48 1.97
N THR A 165 12.48 1.99 3.22
CA THR A 165 11.25 1.56 3.86
C THR A 165 11.04 2.29 5.20
N PRO A 166 9.77 2.58 5.59
CA PRO A 166 9.46 3.02 6.94
C PRO A 166 9.62 1.91 7.98
N ASP A 167 9.66 0.66 7.51
CA ASP A 167 9.78 -0.51 8.38
C ASP A 167 11.14 -0.55 9.08
N GLY A 168 11.16 -1.18 10.26
CA GLY A 168 12.41 -1.47 10.98
C GLY A 168 13.26 -2.55 10.31
N ALA A 169 14.49 -2.68 10.76
CA ALA A 169 15.52 -3.55 10.16
C ALA A 169 15.08 -5.02 9.99
N GLU A 170 14.28 -5.55 10.92
CA GLU A 170 13.85 -6.94 10.87
C GLU A 170 12.85 -7.19 9.72
N ALA A 171 11.84 -6.34 9.57
CA ALA A 171 10.88 -6.41 8.49
C ALA A 171 11.55 -6.18 7.13
N ALA A 172 12.46 -5.22 7.05
CA ALA A 172 13.26 -4.98 5.85
C ALA A 172 14.11 -6.21 5.46
N ARG A 173 14.73 -6.91 6.43
CA ARG A 173 15.46 -8.16 6.18
C ARG A 173 14.55 -9.27 5.66
N ARG A 174 13.34 -9.41 6.25
CA ARG A 174 12.36 -10.41 5.75
C ARG A 174 12.00 -10.16 4.29
N PHE A 175 11.73 -8.90 3.91
CA PHE A 175 11.45 -8.55 2.52
C PHE A 175 12.60 -8.96 1.60
N VAL A 176 13.83 -8.55 1.94
CA VAL A 176 15.03 -8.87 1.15
C VAL A 176 15.19 -10.39 0.96
N GLN A 177 15.08 -11.16 2.04
CA GLN A 177 15.27 -12.61 2.02
C GLN A 177 14.14 -13.32 1.24
N GLN A 178 12.89 -12.99 1.53
CA GLN A 178 11.73 -13.66 0.93
C GLN A 178 11.55 -13.32 -0.56
N ARG A 179 12.01 -12.16 -0.99
CA ARG A 179 11.84 -11.66 -2.37
C ARG A 179 13.14 -11.70 -3.17
N ASN A 180 14.23 -12.20 -2.59
CA ASN A 180 15.57 -12.15 -3.18
C ASN A 180 15.89 -10.76 -3.72
N PHE A 181 15.48 -9.72 -2.98
CA PHE A 181 15.63 -8.35 -3.42
C PHE A 181 17.08 -7.90 -3.27
N ASP A 182 17.70 -7.47 -4.37
CA ASP A 182 19.15 -7.27 -4.43
C ASP A 182 19.59 -5.79 -4.35
N TRP A 183 18.65 -4.84 -4.22
CA TRP A 183 18.99 -3.43 -4.00
C TRP A 183 19.48 -3.19 -2.56
N PRO A 184 20.40 -2.23 -2.34
CA PRO A 184 20.68 -1.74 -1.00
C PRO A 184 19.41 -1.20 -0.34
N VAL A 185 19.11 -1.65 0.88
CA VAL A 185 17.90 -1.28 1.61
C VAL A 185 18.27 -0.48 2.84
N ALA A 186 17.71 0.74 2.95
CA ALA A 186 17.69 1.56 4.15
C ALA A 186 16.36 1.38 4.89
N TYR A 187 16.43 1.21 6.21
CA TYR A 187 15.29 0.99 7.09
C TYR A 187 15.03 2.19 8.01
N ASP A 188 13.90 2.19 8.75
CA ASP A 188 13.46 3.30 9.61
C ASP A 188 13.45 4.65 8.87
N GLY A 189 13.13 4.61 7.57
CA GLY A 189 13.23 5.73 6.65
C GLY A 189 12.10 6.75 6.70
N GLN A 190 11.15 6.64 7.65
CA GLN A 190 9.96 7.51 7.69
C GLN A 190 10.29 9.00 7.63
N PRO A 191 11.29 9.55 8.38
CA PRO A 191 11.59 10.97 8.29
C PRO A 191 12.01 11.44 6.90
N PHE A 192 12.78 10.61 6.18
CA PHE A 192 13.17 10.91 4.79
C PHE A 192 12.00 10.74 3.80
N ILE A 193 11.16 9.73 4.00
CA ILE A 193 9.92 9.50 3.24
C ILE A 193 9.01 10.73 3.33
N ASP A 194 8.84 11.30 4.53
CA ASP A 194 8.06 12.50 4.77
C ASP A 194 8.70 13.73 4.11
N ALA A 195 10.02 13.90 4.24
CA ALA A 195 10.77 14.97 3.58
C ALA A 195 10.66 14.88 2.05
N MET A 196 10.62 13.66 1.51
CA MET A 196 10.37 13.38 0.10
C MET A 196 8.88 13.53 -0.29
N LYS A 197 7.97 13.77 0.65
CA LYS A 197 6.52 13.82 0.43
C LYS A 197 6.00 12.59 -0.32
N VAL A 198 6.50 11.42 0.04
CA VAL A 198 6.01 10.15 -0.50
C VAL A 198 4.73 9.78 0.23
N THR A 199 3.67 9.60 -0.51
CA THR A 199 2.33 9.39 0.03
C THR A 199 1.73 8.04 -0.38
N GLY A 200 2.44 7.25 -1.20
CA GLY A 200 2.03 5.92 -1.64
C GLY A 200 3.19 5.04 -2.04
N TYR A 201 2.93 3.74 -2.12
CA TYR A 201 3.93 2.73 -2.44
C TYR A 201 3.42 1.76 -3.52
N PRO A 202 4.31 1.29 -4.40
CA PRO A 202 5.69 1.74 -4.54
C PRO A 202 5.78 3.14 -5.15
N THR A 203 6.82 3.88 -4.80
CA THR A 203 7.18 5.14 -5.46
C THR A 203 8.63 5.07 -5.92
N TYR A 204 8.89 5.49 -7.15
CA TYR A 204 10.22 5.60 -7.71
C TYR A 204 10.63 7.06 -7.82
N VAL A 205 11.89 7.33 -7.56
CA VAL A 205 12.49 8.65 -7.79
C VAL A 205 13.80 8.46 -8.56
N LEU A 206 13.90 9.13 -9.69
CA LEU A 206 15.14 9.24 -10.44
C LEU A 206 15.83 10.54 -10.06
N VAL A 207 17.08 10.43 -9.62
CA VAL A 207 17.91 11.54 -9.16
C VAL A 207 19.14 11.64 -10.07
N ALA A 208 19.46 12.83 -10.50
CA ALA A 208 20.69 13.11 -11.26
C ALA A 208 21.92 12.99 -10.38
N SER A 209 23.11 12.94 -11.00
CA SER A 209 24.41 12.85 -10.30
C SER A 209 24.72 14.03 -9.37
N ASP A 210 24.03 15.17 -9.55
CA ASP A 210 24.12 16.39 -8.74
C ASP A 210 23.03 16.50 -7.65
N GLY A 211 22.19 15.47 -7.53
CA GLY A 211 21.10 15.41 -6.55
C GLY A 211 19.77 16.03 -7.01
N ARG A 212 19.67 16.57 -8.25
CA ARG A 212 18.41 17.03 -8.79
C ARG A 212 17.47 15.88 -9.04
N ILE A 213 16.20 16.05 -8.72
CA ILE A 213 15.15 15.06 -9.01
C ILE A 213 14.72 15.22 -10.47
N LEU A 214 14.99 14.20 -11.28
CA LEU A 214 14.64 14.12 -12.69
C LEU A 214 13.21 13.64 -12.93
N GLY A 215 12.65 12.91 -11.98
CA GLY A 215 11.28 12.45 -12.08
C GLY A 215 10.86 11.52 -10.95
N ARG A 216 9.54 11.39 -10.83
CA ARG A 216 8.86 10.48 -9.91
C ARG A 216 7.91 9.59 -10.67
N GLY A 217 7.68 8.39 -10.18
CA GLY A 217 6.72 7.44 -10.70
C GLY A 217 6.10 6.65 -9.55
N THR A 218 4.89 6.17 -9.75
CA THR A 218 4.17 5.34 -8.77
C THR A 218 3.84 4.01 -9.42
N GLY A 219 4.47 2.93 -8.96
CA GLY A 219 4.21 1.58 -9.42
C GLY A 219 4.39 1.33 -10.93
N MET A 220 4.49 0.09 -11.29
CA MET A 220 4.40 -0.37 -12.68
C MET A 220 2.94 -0.68 -13.03
N ASP A 221 2.57 -0.52 -14.30
CA ASP A 221 1.21 -0.86 -14.74
C ASP A 221 0.95 -2.37 -14.52
N PRO A 222 -0.12 -2.73 -13.80
CA PRO A 222 -0.45 -4.14 -13.57
C PRO A 222 -0.60 -4.96 -14.85
N ARG A 223 -0.97 -4.33 -15.98
CA ARG A 223 -1.07 -4.99 -17.29
C ARG A 223 0.31 -5.35 -17.84
N ASP A 224 1.31 -4.53 -17.59
CA ASP A 224 2.68 -4.80 -18.00
C ASP A 224 3.32 -5.86 -17.10
N MET A 225 2.92 -5.90 -15.82
CA MET A 225 3.40 -6.88 -14.84
C MET A 225 3.00 -8.33 -15.12
N GLN A 226 2.15 -8.58 -16.10
CA GLN A 226 1.85 -9.94 -16.59
C GLN A 226 3.04 -10.56 -17.34
N ASP A 227 3.97 -9.74 -17.85
CA ASP A 227 5.22 -10.13 -18.49
C ASP A 227 6.37 -9.29 -17.97
N GLN A 228 7.34 -9.94 -17.30
CA GLN A 228 8.48 -9.24 -16.69
C GLN A 228 9.33 -8.47 -17.71
N ASN A 229 9.48 -8.97 -18.94
CA ASN A 229 10.25 -8.27 -19.97
C ASN A 229 9.52 -7.03 -20.46
N ARG A 230 8.19 -7.11 -20.56
CA ARG A 230 7.36 -5.96 -20.92
C ARG A 230 7.42 -4.90 -19.81
N ALA A 231 7.23 -5.29 -18.55
CA ALA A 231 7.33 -4.40 -17.40
C ALA A 231 8.71 -3.73 -17.34
N LEU A 232 9.77 -4.50 -17.55
CA LEU A 232 11.13 -3.98 -17.60
C LEU A 232 11.31 -2.96 -18.73
N GLY A 233 10.84 -3.28 -19.95
CA GLY A 233 10.95 -2.36 -21.09
C GLY A 233 10.21 -1.05 -20.88
N GLU A 234 9.03 -1.07 -20.26
CA GLU A 234 8.30 0.16 -19.91
C GLU A 234 9.02 0.95 -18.80
N PHE A 235 9.61 0.27 -17.82
CA PHE A 235 10.42 0.94 -16.79
C PHE A 235 11.71 1.55 -17.37
N GLU A 236 12.38 0.85 -18.30
CA GLU A 236 13.54 1.38 -19.05
C GLU A 236 13.18 2.65 -19.84
N LYS A 237 12.03 2.65 -20.52
CA LYS A 237 11.50 3.82 -21.22
C LYS A 237 11.22 4.97 -20.26
N TRP A 238 10.61 4.67 -19.10
CA TRP A 238 10.32 5.68 -18.07
C TRP A 238 11.59 6.37 -17.57
N VAL A 239 12.67 5.61 -17.33
CA VAL A 239 13.97 6.15 -16.90
C VAL A 239 14.62 6.95 -18.02
N SER A 240 14.73 6.38 -19.22
CA SER A 240 15.41 7.00 -20.37
C SER A 240 14.79 8.34 -20.75
N ALA A 241 13.44 8.44 -20.75
CA ALA A 241 12.73 9.67 -21.06
C ALA A 241 13.04 10.81 -20.07
N ARG A 242 13.46 10.50 -18.85
CA ARG A 242 13.80 11.49 -17.82
C ARG A 242 15.26 11.87 -17.80
N LEU A 243 16.15 10.96 -18.18
CA LEU A 243 17.57 11.24 -18.33
C LEU A 243 17.86 12.15 -19.53
N THR A 244 17.04 12.04 -20.60
CA THR A 244 17.23 12.82 -21.84
C THR A 244 16.61 14.21 -21.79
N ARG A 245 15.75 14.50 -20.81
CA ARG A 245 15.24 15.87 -20.60
C ARG A 245 16.41 16.74 -20.10
N ARG A 246 17.06 17.40 -21.03
CA ARG A 246 17.90 18.57 -20.74
C ARG A 246 16.93 19.75 -20.54
N ASP A 247 16.92 20.30 -19.34
CA ASP A 247 16.27 21.59 -19.10
C ASP A 247 16.97 22.70 -19.91
#